data_1490f263d306b349c1760482bd36bb10
#
_entry.id   1490f263d306b349c1760482bd36bb10
#
_cell.length_a   1.000
_cell.length_b   1.000
_cell.length_c   1.000
_cell.angle_alpha   90.00
_cell.angle_beta   90.00
_cell.angle_gamma   90.00
#
_symmetry.space_group_name_H-M   'P 1'
#
loop_
_entity.id
_entity.type
_entity.pdbx_description
1 polymer ?
#
loop_
_entity_poly.entity_id
_entity_poly.type
_entity_poly.pdbx_seq_one_letter_code
_entity_poly.pdbx_strand_id
1 'polypeptide(L)'
;MIYANVNMTINDNESVCDNKITLYRGDKNVQIRFNLVHNKFTVIENTYAQLIIKRPSATSIFSEVSKIENNTVILTVSEEMIDEIKEAGSYTFQIRLYDDNLTARVTLPPCNSGISISEPIAIESDS
;
A
#
# COMPACT_ATOMS: atom_id res chain seq x y z
N MET A 1 2.96 -13.28 -8.34
CA MET A 1 2.96 -13.89 -6.98
C MET A 1 2.64 -12.83 -5.94
N ILE A 2 1.76 -13.16 -5.01
CA ILE A 2 1.44 -12.24 -3.91
C ILE A 2 2.51 -12.34 -2.84
N TYR A 3 3.15 -11.20 -2.55
CA TYR A 3 4.20 -11.13 -1.54
C TYR A 3 3.64 -11.11 -0.12
N ALA A 4 2.55 -10.37 0.09
CA ALA A 4 1.95 -10.22 1.41
C ALA A 4 0.44 -10.12 1.31
N ASN A 5 -0.24 -10.62 2.35
CA ASN A 5 -1.67 -10.46 2.53
C ASN A 5 -1.90 -9.63 3.79
N VAL A 6 -2.69 -8.59 3.66
CA VAL A 6 -2.98 -7.68 4.76
C VAL A 6 -4.49 -7.56 4.92
N ASN A 7 -4.99 -7.86 6.11
CA ASN A 7 -6.36 -7.56 6.45
C ASN A 7 -6.39 -6.17 7.07
N MET A 8 -7.10 -5.27 6.43
CA MET A 8 -7.15 -3.87 6.82
C MET A 8 -8.54 -3.54 7.32
N THR A 9 -8.65 -3.28 8.61
CA THR A 9 -9.91 -2.87 9.24
C THR A 9 -9.92 -1.35 9.32
N ILE A 10 -10.94 -0.74 8.70
CA ILE A 10 -11.02 0.70 8.55
C ILE A 10 -11.93 1.25 9.64
N ASN A 11 -11.39 2.15 10.44
CA ASN A 11 -12.11 2.87 11.50
C ASN A 11 -12.20 4.35 11.12
N ASP A 12 -12.82 5.16 11.95
CA ASP A 12 -13.05 6.58 11.65
C ASP A 12 -11.75 7.37 11.48
N ASN A 13 -10.75 7.06 12.30
CA ASN A 13 -9.51 7.85 12.36
C ASN A 13 -8.26 7.09 11.95
N GLU A 14 -8.34 5.79 11.86
CA GLU A 14 -7.19 4.98 11.48
C GLU A 14 -7.62 3.68 10.81
N SER A 15 -6.69 3.07 10.10
CA SER A 15 -6.87 1.74 9.57
C SER A 15 -5.93 0.81 10.34
N VAL A 16 -6.44 -0.36 10.72
CA VAL A 16 -5.66 -1.35 11.46
C VAL A 16 -5.31 -2.50 10.53
N CYS A 17 -4.02 -2.70 10.33
CA CYS A 17 -3.50 -3.77 9.50
C CYS A 17 -2.95 -4.88 10.39
N ASP A 18 -3.27 -6.12 10.07
CA ASP A 18 -2.84 -7.27 10.86
C ASP A 18 -1.40 -7.69 10.59
N ASN A 19 -0.83 -7.26 9.47
CA ASN A 19 0.54 -7.55 9.10
C ASN A 19 1.31 -6.30 8.78
N LYS A 20 2.55 -6.23 9.24
CA LYS A 20 3.47 -5.19 8.86
C LYS A 20 4.05 -5.55 7.49
N ILE A 21 4.15 -4.56 6.62
CA ILE A 21 4.72 -4.73 5.29
C ILE A 21 6.18 -4.25 5.32
N THR A 22 7.10 -5.13 4.97
CA THR A 22 8.52 -4.79 4.85
C THR A 22 8.97 -5.08 3.44
N LEU A 23 9.51 -4.06 2.78
CA LEU A 23 10.05 -4.15 1.44
C LEU A 23 11.55 -3.87 1.50
N TYR A 24 12.25 -4.36 0.51
CA TYR A 24 13.70 -4.18 0.45
C TYR A 24 14.08 -3.40 -0.79
N ARG A 25 15.10 -2.57 -0.63
CA ARG A 25 15.63 -1.82 -1.76
C ARG A 25 16.12 -2.79 -2.82
N GLY A 26 15.74 -2.56 -4.06
CA GLY A 26 16.04 -3.46 -5.16
C GLY A 26 14.94 -4.45 -5.50
N ASP A 27 13.90 -4.54 -4.66
CA ASP A 27 12.73 -5.37 -4.98
C ASP A 27 12.05 -4.86 -6.24
N LYS A 28 11.48 -5.79 -6.99
CA LYS A 28 10.81 -5.48 -8.26
C LYS A 28 9.35 -5.87 -8.18
N ASN A 29 8.47 -4.92 -8.45
CA ASN A 29 7.03 -5.16 -8.62
C ASN A 29 6.43 -6.08 -7.55
N VAL A 30 6.48 -5.65 -6.31
CA VAL A 30 5.95 -6.41 -5.18
C VAL A 30 4.44 -6.25 -5.12
N GLN A 31 3.72 -7.37 -5.16
CA GLN A 31 2.26 -7.36 -5.08
C GLN A 31 1.79 -7.62 -3.66
N ILE A 32 0.90 -6.76 -3.19
CA ILE A 32 0.32 -6.86 -1.85
C ILE A 32 -1.19 -6.96 -2.00
N ARG A 33 -1.77 -7.98 -1.38
CA ARG A 33 -3.21 -8.13 -1.35
C ARG A 33 -3.75 -7.49 -0.09
N PHE A 34 -4.69 -6.56 -0.26
CA PHE A 34 -5.39 -5.93 0.84
C PHE A 34 -6.83 -6.42 0.89
N ASN A 35 -7.24 -6.94 2.03
CA ASN A 35 -8.64 -7.28 2.30
C ASN A 35 -9.22 -6.15 3.13
N LEU A 36 -10.16 -5.41 2.54
CA LEU A 36 -10.69 -4.19 3.13
C LEU A 36 -11.97 -4.49 3.91
N VAL A 37 -11.98 -4.13 5.17
CA VAL A 37 -13.14 -4.31 6.05
C VAL A 37 -13.54 -2.95 6.61
N HIS A 38 -14.80 -2.58 6.41
CA HIS A 38 -15.34 -1.34 6.94
C HIS A 38 -16.74 -1.57 7.51
N ASN A 39 -17.00 -1.02 8.69
CA ASN A 39 -18.27 -1.23 9.39
C ASN A 39 -19.37 -0.24 9.01
N LYS A 40 -19.02 0.90 8.41
CA LYS A 40 -19.96 2.00 8.19
C LYS A 40 -20.28 2.30 6.74
N PHE A 41 -19.43 1.91 5.80
CA PHE A 41 -19.76 2.06 4.39
C PHE A 41 -19.34 0.82 3.63
N THR A 42 -19.96 0.63 2.49
CA THR A 42 -19.65 -0.52 1.64
C THR A 42 -18.52 -0.17 0.68
N VAL A 43 -17.47 -0.96 0.72
CA VAL A 43 -16.39 -0.87 -0.26
C VAL A 43 -16.91 -1.21 -1.66
N ILE A 44 -18.02 -1.94 -1.74
CA ILE A 44 -18.64 -2.36 -2.99
C ILE A 44 -18.98 -1.19 -3.94
N GLU A 45 -19.29 -0.01 -3.40
CA GLU A 45 -19.59 1.16 -4.21
C GLU A 45 -18.35 1.75 -4.88
N ASN A 46 -17.18 1.31 -4.47
CA ASN A 46 -15.92 1.75 -5.03
C ASN A 46 -15.35 0.65 -5.89
N THR A 47 -14.84 1.00 -7.06
CA THR A 47 -14.45 0.02 -8.06
C THR A 47 -12.95 -0.18 -8.14
N TYR A 48 -12.18 0.87 -7.85
CA TYR A 48 -10.73 0.84 -7.96
C TYR A 48 -10.08 1.39 -6.70
N ALA A 49 -8.86 0.95 -6.45
CA ALA A 49 -8.06 1.44 -5.33
C ALA A 49 -6.63 1.74 -5.77
N GLN A 50 -5.97 2.59 -5.02
CA GLN A 50 -4.59 3.00 -5.25
C GLN A 50 -3.86 3.11 -3.92
N LEU A 51 -2.62 2.65 -3.89
CA LEU A 51 -1.75 2.78 -2.72
C LEU A 51 -1.02 4.11 -2.78
N ILE A 52 -1.01 4.83 -1.68
CA ILE A 52 -0.30 6.10 -1.54
C ILE A 52 0.69 5.95 -0.38
N ILE A 53 1.97 6.10 -0.69
CA ILE A 53 3.03 6.08 0.34
C ILE A 53 3.45 7.51 0.60
N LYS A 54 3.36 7.95 1.84
CA LYS A 54 3.68 9.31 2.22
C LYS A 54 5.14 9.43 2.64
N ARG A 55 5.79 10.48 2.15
CA ARG A 55 7.16 10.81 2.55
C ARG A 55 7.16 12.11 3.35
N PRO A 56 7.92 12.18 4.46
CA PRO A 56 7.87 13.34 5.35
C PRO A 56 8.21 14.68 4.70
N SER A 57 9.16 14.71 3.78
CA SER A 57 9.66 15.97 3.20
C SER A 57 9.56 16.01 1.69
N ALA A 58 8.71 15.18 1.09
CA ALA A 58 8.60 15.09 -0.35
C ALA A 58 7.18 14.74 -0.75
N THR A 59 6.93 14.75 -2.07
CA THR A 59 5.62 14.36 -2.59
C THR A 59 5.35 12.89 -2.30
N SER A 60 4.07 12.56 -2.14
CA SER A 60 3.64 11.18 -1.97
C SER A 60 3.92 10.37 -3.24
N ILE A 61 4.09 9.07 -3.05
CA ILE A 61 4.33 8.12 -4.13
C ILE A 61 3.06 7.32 -4.33
N PHE A 62 2.62 7.19 -5.59
CA PHE A 62 1.35 6.55 -5.94
C PHE A 62 1.60 5.30 -6.76
N SER A 63 0.91 4.21 -6.40
CA SER A 63 0.87 3.02 -7.23
C SER A 63 -0.09 3.23 -8.41
N GLU A 64 -0.12 2.28 -9.33
CA GLU A 64 -1.17 2.21 -10.32
C GLU A 64 -2.50 1.87 -9.63
N VAL A 65 -3.59 2.27 -10.26
CA VAL A 65 -4.94 1.98 -9.78
C VAL A 65 -5.28 0.54 -10.16
N SER A 66 -5.85 -0.21 -9.23
CA SER A 66 -6.23 -1.60 -9.45
C SER A 66 -7.68 -1.83 -9.06
N LYS A 67 -8.31 -2.81 -9.70
CA LYS A 67 -9.71 -3.11 -9.48
C LYS A 67 -9.93 -3.83 -8.16
N ILE A 68 -11.00 -3.45 -7.46
CA ILE A 68 -11.42 -4.11 -6.22
C ILE A 68 -12.37 -5.24 -6.58
N GLU A 69 -12.13 -6.43 -6.03
CA GLU A 69 -13.00 -7.58 -6.21
C GLU A 69 -13.28 -8.22 -4.85
N ASN A 70 -14.55 -8.33 -4.48
CA ASN A 70 -14.96 -8.89 -3.19
C ASN A 70 -14.24 -8.25 -2.00
N ASN A 71 -14.19 -6.92 -1.99
CA ASN A 71 -13.52 -6.13 -0.95
C ASN A 71 -12.02 -6.40 -0.86
N THR A 72 -11.44 -6.97 -1.90
CA THR A 72 -10.02 -7.31 -1.97
C THR A 72 -9.39 -6.61 -3.17
N VAL A 73 -8.22 -6.06 -2.97
CA VAL A 73 -7.46 -5.42 -4.06
C VAL A 73 -6.00 -5.84 -3.98
N ILE A 74 -5.41 -6.07 -5.15
CA ILE A 74 -3.97 -6.36 -5.25
C ILE A 74 -3.31 -5.09 -5.77
N LEU A 75 -2.45 -4.50 -4.95
CA LEU A 75 -1.72 -3.29 -5.30
C LEU A 75 -0.25 -3.63 -5.47
N THR A 76 0.36 -3.05 -6.50
CA THR A 76 1.76 -3.31 -6.83
C THR A 76 2.61 -2.13 -6.42
N VAL A 77 3.65 -2.42 -5.63
CA VAL A 77 4.72 -1.47 -5.37
C VAL A 77 5.81 -1.76 -6.39
N SER A 78 5.95 -0.88 -7.36
CA SER A 78 6.89 -1.06 -8.45
C SER A 78 8.32 -0.76 -8.02
N GLU A 79 9.28 -1.21 -8.82
CA GLU A 79 10.69 -0.89 -8.61
C GLU A 79 10.90 0.62 -8.57
N GLU A 80 10.25 1.35 -9.46
CA GLU A 80 10.36 2.82 -9.51
C GLU A 80 9.86 3.46 -8.23
N MET A 81 8.78 2.95 -7.65
CA MET A 81 8.27 3.46 -6.38
C MET A 81 9.29 3.25 -5.27
N ILE A 82 9.88 2.07 -5.20
CA ILE A 82 10.90 1.77 -4.18
C ILE A 82 12.14 2.63 -4.37
N ASP A 83 12.55 2.84 -5.62
CA ASP A 83 13.71 3.67 -5.93
C ASP A 83 13.50 5.14 -5.56
N GLU A 84 12.26 5.63 -5.65
CA GLU A 84 11.95 7.00 -5.24
C GLU A 84 12.06 7.18 -3.72
N ILE A 85 11.90 6.11 -2.95
CA ILE A 85 12.11 6.14 -1.52
C ILE A 85 13.60 5.95 -1.27
N LYS A 86 14.30 7.06 -1.10
CA LYS A 86 15.76 7.07 -1.06
C LYS A 86 16.34 6.63 0.27
N GLU A 87 15.56 6.70 1.32
CA GLU A 87 16.04 6.39 2.67
C GLU A 87 15.28 5.20 3.25
N ALA A 88 16.00 4.30 3.91
CA ALA A 88 15.38 3.24 4.67
C ALA A 88 14.59 3.82 5.85
N GLY A 89 13.55 3.15 6.25
CA GLY A 89 12.72 3.59 7.37
C GLY A 89 11.28 3.14 7.23
N SER A 90 10.45 3.64 8.13
CA SER A 90 9.01 3.37 8.12
C SER A 90 8.26 4.54 7.51
N TYR A 91 7.32 4.23 6.63
CA TYR A 91 6.53 5.22 5.91
C TYR A 91 5.05 4.97 6.13
N THR A 92 4.29 6.04 6.28
CA THR A 92 2.84 5.97 6.38
C THR A 92 2.25 5.71 5.00
N PHE A 93 1.24 4.86 4.92
CA PHE A 93 0.53 4.66 3.67
C PHE A 93 -0.97 4.76 3.88
N GLN A 94 -1.66 5.10 2.79
CA GLN A 94 -3.11 5.16 2.73
C GLN A 94 -3.57 4.50 1.44
N ILE A 95 -4.83 4.08 1.42
CA ILE A 95 -5.47 3.57 0.21
C ILE A 95 -6.56 4.56 -0.18
N ARG A 96 -6.55 4.97 -1.45
CA ARG A 96 -7.58 5.84 -2.02
C ARG A 96 -8.51 5.01 -2.87
N LEU A 97 -9.81 5.22 -2.71
CA LEU A 97 -10.85 4.50 -3.44
C LEU A 97 -11.42 5.37 -4.55
N TYR A 98 -11.70 4.74 -5.69
CA TYR A 98 -12.20 5.40 -6.89
C TYR A 98 -13.48 4.72 -7.36
N ASP A 99 -14.34 5.49 -8.05
CA ASP A 99 -15.54 4.96 -8.70
C ASP A 99 -15.20 4.39 -10.08
N ASP A 100 -16.25 3.95 -10.81
CA ASP A 100 -16.10 3.37 -12.14
C ASP A 100 -15.45 4.30 -13.15
N ASN A 101 -15.58 5.60 -12.94
CA ASN A 101 -15.04 6.61 -13.85
C ASN A 101 -13.63 7.07 -13.44
N LEU A 102 -13.03 6.37 -12.48
CA LEU A 102 -11.72 6.72 -11.93
C LEU A 102 -11.72 8.10 -11.27
N THR A 103 -12.86 8.50 -10.72
CA THR A 103 -12.95 9.71 -9.89
C THR A 103 -12.70 9.30 -8.44
N ALA A 104 -11.78 9.99 -7.78
CA ALA A 104 -11.45 9.72 -6.38
C ALA A 104 -12.67 10.00 -5.50
N ARG A 105 -13.02 9.06 -4.64
CA ARG A 105 -14.17 9.18 -3.75
C ARG A 105 -13.77 9.36 -2.30
N VAL A 106 -12.86 8.54 -1.83
CA VAL A 106 -12.45 8.61 -0.43
C VAL A 106 -11.02 8.11 -0.28
N THR A 107 -10.27 8.75 0.59
CA THR A 107 -8.96 8.27 1.03
C THR A 107 -9.16 7.69 2.42
N LEU A 108 -8.81 6.41 2.57
CA LEU A 108 -8.97 5.73 3.85
C LEU A 108 -7.94 6.25 4.85
N PRO A 109 -8.25 6.19 6.16
CA PRO A 109 -7.28 6.61 7.17
C PRO A 109 -5.95 5.86 7.07
N PRO A 110 -4.85 6.48 7.50
CA PRO A 110 -3.53 5.83 7.44
C PRO A 110 -3.51 4.52 8.23
N CYS A 111 -2.76 3.56 7.72
CA CYS A 111 -2.56 2.31 8.42
C CYS A 111 -1.64 2.53 9.64
N ASN A 112 -1.98 1.89 10.74
CA ASN A 112 -1.25 2.04 12.00
C ASN A 112 0.19 1.49 11.94
N SER A 113 0.46 0.50 11.10
CA SER A 113 1.77 -0.15 11.04
C SER A 113 2.68 0.36 9.93
N GLY A 114 2.14 1.03 8.92
CA GLY A 114 2.93 1.58 7.83
C GLY A 114 3.64 0.54 6.94
N ILE A 115 4.49 1.05 6.08
CA ILE A 115 5.37 0.26 5.21
C ILE A 115 6.81 0.57 5.59
N SER A 116 7.62 -0.46 5.81
CA SER A 116 9.04 -0.31 6.08
C SER A 116 9.84 -0.61 4.83
N ILE A 117 10.83 0.22 4.56
CA ILE A 117 11.80 0.00 3.50
C ILE A 117 13.14 -0.26 4.17
N SER A 118 13.75 -1.39 3.85
CA SER A 118 15.02 -1.80 4.43
C SER A 118 16.06 -2.03 3.36
N GLU A 119 17.33 -1.92 3.74
CA GLU A 119 18.41 -2.32 2.87
C GLU A 119 18.55 -3.84 2.94
N PRO A 120 18.77 -4.53 1.82
CA PRO A 120 18.97 -5.96 1.86
C PRO A 120 20.32 -6.29 2.49
N ILE A 121 20.39 -7.48 3.08
CA ILE A 121 21.65 -7.97 3.64
C ILE A 121 22.61 -8.20 2.48
N ALA A 122 23.82 -7.67 2.58
CA ALA A 122 24.84 -7.88 1.56
C ALA A 122 25.22 -9.37 1.50
N ILE A 123 25.31 -9.88 0.27
CA ILE A 123 25.72 -11.26 0.05
C ILE A 123 27.22 -11.28 -0.15
N GLU A 124 27.93 -12.04 0.67
CA GLU A 124 29.40 -12.07 0.64
C GLU A 124 29.96 -12.47 -0.72
N SER A 125 29.27 -13.35 -1.43
CA SER A 125 29.71 -13.79 -2.75
C SER A 125 29.65 -12.68 -3.80
N ASP A 126 28.96 -11.60 -3.51
CA ASP A 126 28.84 -10.46 -4.42
C ASP A 126 29.97 -9.45 -4.25
N SER A 127 30.75 -9.63 -3.23
CA SER A 127 31.83 -8.70 -2.92
C SER A 127 33.18 -9.13 -3.47
#